data_ad127a300a5ad2c126dd48087fb8405b
#
_entry.id   ad127a300a5ad2c126dd48087fb8405b
#
_cell.length_a   1.000
_cell.length_b   1.000
_cell.length_c   1.000
_cell.angle_alpha   90.00
_cell.angle_beta   90.00
_cell.angle_gamma   90.00
#
_symmetry.space_group_name_H-M   'P 1'
#
loop_
_entity.id
_entity.type
_entity.pdbx_description
1 polymer ?
#
loop_
_entity_poly.entity_id
_entity_poly.type
_entity_poly.pdbx_seq_one_letter_code
_entity_poly.pdbx_strand_id
1 'polypeptide(L)'
;MPSKTDKLIALLKGQPVIPVLKIDDANDAVPLARALARGGLPVIEITMRTPHALEAIRRAAAEVPEAVVGAGTILTAAQFEQATAAGSRFIVSPGATREVFAAARASAVPLLPGAITPSEMMAALEEGLDFLKFFPAEQAGGAAFLKSLASPFAGLRFCPTGGVTTRNAGDYLSLPNVICVGGSWVAPDDAVKAGNWAMIEKLAREAAALASS
;
A
#
# COMPACT_ATOMS: atom_id res chain seq x y z
N MET A 1 -4.34 -23.94 4.86
CA MET A 1 -4.80 -22.79 4.06
C MET A 1 -3.72 -21.74 4.10
N PRO A 2 -3.49 -20.95 3.03
CA PRO A 2 -2.50 -19.88 3.05
C PRO A 2 -2.84 -18.86 4.15
N SER A 3 -1.82 -18.31 4.82
CA SER A 3 -1.99 -17.25 5.82
C SER A 3 -2.58 -15.99 5.20
N LYS A 4 -3.03 -15.03 6.01
CA LYS A 4 -3.49 -13.72 5.50
C LYS A 4 -2.35 -12.94 4.86
N THR A 5 -1.14 -13.09 5.41
CA THR A 5 0.07 -12.51 4.80
C THR A 5 0.37 -13.12 3.44
N ASP A 6 0.28 -14.45 3.28
CA ASP A 6 0.48 -15.10 1.97
C ASP A 6 -0.52 -14.61 0.94
N LYS A 7 -1.79 -14.41 1.34
CA LYS A 7 -2.82 -13.83 0.47
C LYS A 7 -2.46 -12.40 0.05
N LEU A 8 -1.99 -11.58 0.99
CA LEU A 8 -1.58 -10.20 0.71
C LEU A 8 -0.40 -10.19 -0.26
N ILE A 9 0.64 -10.98 0.01
CA ILE A 9 1.80 -11.07 -0.87
C ILE A 9 1.41 -11.55 -2.28
N ALA A 10 0.50 -12.51 -2.38
CA ALA A 10 -0.02 -12.97 -3.67
C ALA A 10 -0.74 -11.86 -4.45
N LEU A 11 -1.50 -10.99 -3.76
CA LEU A 11 -2.11 -9.80 -4.38
C LEU A 11 -1.09 -8.80 -4.90
N LEU A 12 0.04 -8.64 -4.18
CA LEU A 12 1.09 -7.66 -4.48
C LEU A 12 2.20 -8.22 -5.39
N LYS A 13 2.11 -9.49 -5.76
CA LYS A 13 3.18 -10.17 -6.52
C LYS A 13 3.49 -9.45 -7.83
N GLY A 14 4.78 -9.14 -8.03
CA GLY A 14 5.27 -8.46 -9.22
C GLY A 14 5.05 -6.94 -9.22
N GLN A 15 4.62 -6.38 -8.10
CA GLN A 15 4.42 -4.93 -7.94
C GLN A 15 5.60 -4.32 -7.18
N PRO A 16 6.55 -3.63 -7.84
CA PRO A 16 7.65 -2.96 -7.14
C PRO A 16 7.17 -1.72 -6.40
N VAL A 17 6.13 -1.07 -6.91
CA VAL A 17 5.54 0.14 -6.35
C VAL A 17 4.04 -0.02 -6.19
N ILE A 18 3.54 0.28 -5.00
CA ILE A 18 2.10 0.42 -4.74
C ILE A 18 1.77 1.91 -4.80
N PRO A 19 0.98 2.37 -5.78
CA PRO A 19 0.46 3.73 -5.82
C PRO A 19 -0.33 4.06 -4.56
N VAL A 20 0.10 5.08 -3.81
CA VAL A 20 -0.60 5.59 -2.62
C VAL A 20 -1.34 6.85 -3.01
N LEU A 21 -2.66 6.75 -3.09
CA LEU A 21 -3.53 7.72 -3.72
C LEU A 21 -4.33 8.53 -2.70
N LYS A 22 -4.37 9.84 -2.91
CA LYS A 22 -5.32 10.75 -2.29
C LYS A 22 -6.30 11.18 -3.37
N ILE A 23 -7.58 10.87 -3.23
CA ILE A 23 -8.61 11.19 -4.22
C ILE A 23 -9.54 12.24 -3.64
N ASP A 24 -9.51 13.43 -4.21
CA ASP A 24 -10.30 14.58 -3.78
C ASP A 24 -11.67 14.63 -4.47
N ASP A 25 -11.84 14.01 -5.64
CA ASP A 25 -13.11 13.81 -6.34
C ASP A 25 -13.27 12.31 -6.70
N ALA A 26 -14.35 11.69 -6.26
CA ALA A 26 -14.63 10.28 -6.56
C ALA A 26 -14.76 9.97 -8.07
N ASN A 27 -15.02 10.98 -8.90
CA ASN A 27 -15.07 10.83 -10.35
C ASN A 27 -13.70 10.50 -10.95
N ASP A 28 -12.61 10.90 -10.30
CA ASP A 28 -11.25 10.61 -10.75
C ASP A 28 -10.83 9.16 -10.48
N ALA A 29 -11.52 8.45 -9.58
CA ALA A 29 -11.11 7.12 -9.13
C ALA A 29 -10.97 6.10 -10.28
N VAL A 30 -11.97 6.03 -11.15
CA VAL A 30 -12.01 5.06 -12.26
C VAL A 30 -10.96 5.36 -13.33
N PRO A 31 -10.87 6.60 -13.89
CA PRO A 31 -9.86 6.89 -14.91
C PRO A 31 -8.43 6.79 -14.34
N LEU A 32 -8.21 7.19 -13.08
CA LEU A 32 -6.91 7.04 -12.41
C LEU A 32 -6.51 5.58 -12.27
N ALA A 33 -7.40 4.73 -11.73
CA ALA A 33 -7.13 3.30 -11.57
C ALA A 33 -6.83 2.62 -12.92
N ARG A 34 -7.58 2.95 -13.98
CA ARG A 34 -7.32 2.46 -15.34
C ARG A 34 -5.96 2.91 -15.88
N ALA A 35 -5.59 4.16 -15.67
CA ALA A 35 -4.29 4.67 -16.13
C ALA A 35 -3.13 3.96 -15.43
N LEU A 36 -3.22 3.76 -14.10
CA LEU A 36 -2.22 3.04 -13.34
C LEU A 36 -2.12 1.57 -13.77
N ALA A 37 -3.26 0.89 -13.96
CA ALA A 37 -3.29 -0.50 -14.41
C ALA A 37 -2.67 -0.65 -15.81
N ARG A 38 -3.01 0.22 -16.78
CA ARG A 38 -2.38 0.22 -18.12
C ARG A 38 -0.87 0.50 -18.06
N GLY A 39 -0.42 1.29 -17.10
CA GLY A 39 0.99 1.51 -16.82
C GLY A 39 1.71 0.34 -16.15
N GLY A 40 0.99 -0.74 -15.79
CA GLY A 40 1.59 -1.92 -15.16
C GLY A 40 1.56 -1.91 -13.63
N LEU A 41 0.82 -0.99 -13.01
CA LEU A 41 0.59 -0.93 -11.56
C LEU A 41 -0.89 -1.11 -11.21
N PRO A 42 -1.47 -2.32 -11.39
CA PRO A 42 -2.88 -2.58 -11.10
C PRO A 42 -3.22 -2.60 -9.61
N VAL A 43 -2.25 -2.80 -8.72
CA VAL A 43 -2.50 -2.81 -7.26
C VAL A 43 -2.33 -1.39 -6.72
N ILE A 44 -3.41 -0.83 -6.18
CA ILE A 44 -3.47 0.56 -5.73
C ILE A 44 -3.99 0.69 -4.30
N GLU A 45 -3.44 1.64 -3.53
CA GLU A 45 -3.88 2.02 -2.18
C GLU A 45 -4.62 3.36 -2.23
N ILE A 46 -5.95 3.37 -2.07
CA ILE A 46 -6.74 4.61 -1.92
C ILE A 46 -6.81 4.94 -0.43
N THR A 47 -6.30 6.11 -0.05
CA THR A 47 -6.20 6.50 1.36
C THR A 47 -7.49 7.15 1.87
N MET A 48 -7.91 6.77 3.09
CA MET A 48 -9.09 7.31 3.80
C MET A 48 -8.84 8.73 4.37
N ARG A 49 -8.19 9.60 3.57
CA ARG A 49 -7.82 10.98 3.97
C ARG A 49 -8.78 12.04 3.43
N THR A 50 -9.77 11.64 2.66
CA THR A 50 -10.79 12.54 2.09
C THR A 50 -12.19 12.01 2.33
N PRO A 51 -13.21 12.85 2.36
CA PRO A 51 -14.61 12.40 2.48
C PRO A 51 -15.08 11.57 1.29
N HIS A 52 -14.39 11.66 0.15
CA HIS A 52 -14.72 10.94 -1.09
C HIS A 52 -14.07 9.55 -1.18
N ALA A 53 -13.18 9.18 -0.24
CA ALA A 53 -12.36 7.97 -0.33
C ALA A 53 -13.19 6.68 -0.42
N LEU A 54 -14.23 6.49 0.40
CA LEU A 54 -15.08 5.30 0.36
C LEU A 54 -15.80 5.14 -0.97
N GLU A 55 -16.29 6.24 -1.53
CA GLU A 55 -16.94 6.21 -2.84
C GLU A 55 -15.92 5.93 -3.95
N ALA A 56 -14.74 6.52 -3.88
CA ALA A 56 -13.64 6.24 -4.80
C ALA A 56 -13.24 4.77 -4.79
N ILE A 57 -13.11 4.15 -3.60
CA ILE A 57 -12.84 2.71 -3.45
C ILE A 57 -13.94 1.89 -4.11
N ARG A 58 -15.22 2.19 -3.81
CA ARG A 58 -16.36 1.45 -4.36
C ARG A 58 -16.39 1.50 -5.88
N ARG A 59 -16.22 2.69 -6.45
CA ARG A 59 -16.22 2.87 -7.92
C ARG A 59 -15.04 2.19 -8.59
N ALA A 60 -13.82 2.38 -8.07
CA ALA A 60 -12.64 1.71 -8.62
C ALA A 60 -12.76 0.18 -8.55
N ALA A 61 -13.24 -0.37 -7.44
CA ALA A 61 -13.43 -1.81 -7.27
C ALA A 61 -14.51 -2.41 -8.18
N ALA A 62 -15.58 -1.65 -8.44
CA ALA A 62 -16.69 -2.11 -9.26
C ALA A 62 -16.46 -1.95 -10.78
N GLU A 63 -15.81 -0.84 -11.19
CA GLU A 63 -15.73 -0.43 -12.59
C GLU A 63 -14.37 -0.73 -13.25
N VAL A 64 -13.34 -1.14 -12.48
CA VAL A 64 -11.99 -1.43 -12.98
C VAL A 64 -11.57 -2.84 -12.55
N PRO A 65 -12.06 -3.90 -13.23
CA PRO A 65 -11.84 -5.28 -12.83
C PRO A 65 -10.35 -5.70 -12.86
N GLU A 66 -9.53 -5.02 -13.66
CA GLU A 66 -8.08 -5.22 -13.71
C GLU A 66 -7.35 -4.63 -12.49
N ALA A 67 -7.98 -3.73 -11.71
CA ALA A 67 -7.37 -3.13 -10.53
C ALA A 67 -7.61 -3.98 -9.27
N VAL A 68 -6.59 -4.08 -8.45
CA VAL A 68 -6.67 -4.61 -7.07
C VAL A 68 -6.68 -3.42 -6.12
N VAL A 69 -7.87 -3.04 -5.67
CA VAL A 69 -8.06 -1.85 -4.84
C VAL A 69 -7.89 -2.20 -3.37
N GLY A 70 -6.98 -1.52 -2.70
CA GLY A 70 -6.83 -1.51 -1.24
C GLY A 70 -7.19 -0.16 -0.64
N ALA A 71 -7.52 -0.16 0.65
CA ALA A 71 -7.75 1.05 1.42
C ALA A 71 -6.58 1.34 2.36
N GLY A 72 -6.06 2.57 2.33
CA GLY A 72 -4.99 3.04 3.23
C GLY A 72 -5.44 4.08 4.23
N THR A 73 -4.55 4.38 5.16
CA THR A 73 -4.81 5.30 6.28
C THR A 73 -6.00 4.86 7.14
N ILE A 74 -6.11 3.55 7.35
CA ILE A 74 -7.13 2.98 8.24
C ILE A 74 -6.64 3.15 9.69
N LEU A 75 -7.39 3.90 10.48
CA LEU A 75 -7.03 4.27 11.86
C LEU A 75 -7.91 3.58 12.91
N THR A 76 -9.07 3.05 12.51
CA THR A 76 -10.04 2.43 13.43
C THR A 76 -10.63 1.14 12.84
N ALA A 77 -11.18 0.29 13.72
CA ALA A 77 -11.92 -0.90 13.32
C ALA A 77 -13.13 -0.55 12.42
N ALA A 78 -13.84 0.52 12.73
CA ALA A 78 -14.98 0.96 11.92
C ALA A 78 -14.56 1.36 10.49
N GLN A 79 -13.44 2.05 10.32
CA GLN A 79 -12.89 2.35 8.99
C GLN A 79 -12.47 1.08 8.25
N PHE A 80 -11.91 0.09 8.96
CA PHE A 80 -11.56 -1.21 8.38
C PHE A 80 -12.81 -1.89 7.78
N GLU A 81 -13.90 -1.96 8.54
CA GLU A 81 -15.17 -2.54 8.12
C GLU A 81 -15.78 -1.78 6.94
N GLN A 82 -15.83 -0.46 7.00
CA GLN A 82 -16.33 0.40 5.94
C GLN A 82 -15.56 0.21 4.62
N ALA A 83 -14.23 0.19 4.69
CA ALA A 83 -13.38 -0.01 3.54
C ALA A 83 -13.54 -1.42 2.94
N THR A 84 -13.67 -2.44 3.79
CA THR A 84 -13.97 -3.81 3.35
C THR A 84 -15.32 -3.89 2.64
N ALA A 85 -16.37 -3.28 3.21
CA ALA A 85 -17.71 -3.22 2.61
C ALA A 85 -17.73 -2.42 1.29
N ALA A 86 -16.81 -1.45 1.13
CA ALA A 86 -16.65 -0.70 -0.11
C ALA A 86 -15.93 -1.49 -1.23
N GLY A 87 -15.42 -2.70 -0.96
CA GLY A 87 -14.82 -3.57 -1.95
C GLY A 87 -13.29 -3.63 -1.90
N SER A 88 -12.66 -3.10 -0.84
CA SER A 88 -11.20 -3.21 -0.66
C SER A 88 -10.77 -4.67 -0.56
N ARG A 89 -9.74 -5.04 -1.30
CA ARG A 89 -9.15 -6.39 -1.30
C ARG A 89 -7.99 -6.55 -0.32
N PHE A 90 -7.44 -5.45 0.15
CA PHE A 90 -6.48 -5.39 1.25
C PHE A 90 -6.63 -4.06 2.00
N ILE A 91 -6.18 -4.04 3.24
CA ILE A 91 -6.24 -2.87 4.12
C ILE A 91 -4.82 -2.50 4.53
N VAL A 92 -4.55 -1.20 4.62
CA VAL A 92 -3.26 -0.65 5.05
C VAL A 92 -3.49 0.37 6.17
N SER A 93 -2.75 0.25 7.24
CA SER A 93 -2.77 1.20 8.36
C SER A 93 -1.39 1.82 8.60
N PRO A 94 -1.31 3.07 9.08
CA PRO A 94 -0.01 3.70 9.39
C PRO A 94 0.63 3.16 10.67
N GLY A 95 -0.13 2.52 11.51
CA GLY A 95 0.19 1.81 12.73
C GLY A 95 -0.93 0.82 13.02
N ALA A 96 -0.87 0.03 14.08
CA ALA A 96 -1.93 -0.91 14.40
C ALA A 96 -2.24 -0.94 15.91
N THR A 97 -3.50 -0.63 16.25
CA THR A 97 -4.04 -0.78 17.60
C THR A 97 -4.60 -2.19 17.79
N ARG A 98 -4.89 -2.56 19.04
CA ARG A 98 -5.55 -3.84 19.35
C ARG A 98 -6.87 -4.01 18.62
N GLU A 99 -7.64 -2.93 18.47
CA GLU A 99 -8.93 -2.91 17.79
C GLU A 99 -8.77 -3.13 16.28
N VAL A 100 -7.75 -2.53 15.66
CA VAL A 100 -7.43 -2.75 14.24
C VAL A 100 -6.97 -4.20 14.01
N PHE A 101 -6.15 -4.76 14.90
CA PHE A 101 -5.77 -6.17 14.84
C PHE A 101 -6.99 -7.09 15.03
N ALA A 102 -7.91 -6.75 15.96
CA ALA A 102 -9.15 -7.53 16.16
C ALA A 102 -10.04 -7.52 14.91
N ALA A 103 -10.23 -6.38 14.27
CA ALA A 103 -10.96 -6.27 13.00
C ALA A 103 -10.28 -7.10 11.90
N ALA A 104 -8.94 -7.03 11.81
CA ALA A 104 -8.18 -7.83 10.86
C ALA A 104 -8.31 -9.34 11.11
N ARG A 105 -8.33 -9.79 12.37
CA ARG A 105 -8.57 -11.21 12.70
C ARG A 105 -9.95 -11.69 12.26
N ALA A 106 -10.98 -10.86 12.44
CA ALA A 106 -12.37 -11.18 12.10
C ALA A 106 -12.65 -11.14 10.59
N SER A 107 -11.85 -10.41 9.80
CA SER A 107 -12.05 -10.22 8.37
C SER A 107 -11.31 -11.27 7.52
N ALA A 108 -11.86 -11.58 6.34
CA ALA A 108 -11.14 -12.32 5.30
C ALA A 108 -10.15 -11.44 4.50
N VAL A 109 -10.31 -10.12 4.57
CA VAL A 109 -9.45 -9.13 3.89
C VAL A 109 -8.15 -8.97 4.69
N PRO A 110 -6.97 -9.14 4.06
CA PRO A 110 -5.70 -9.04 4.76
C PRO A 110 -5.34 -7.60 5.13
N LEU A 111 -4.61 -7.46 6.24
CA LEU A 111 -4.06 -6.19 6.73
C LEU A 111 -2.56 -6.12 6.44
N LEU A 112 -2.10 -4.97 5.96
CA LEU A 112 -0.71 -4.52 5.97
C LEU A 112 -0.57 -3.47 7.10
N PRO A 113 -0.16 -3.89 8.31
CA PRO A 113 -0.07 -2.97 9.45
C PRO A 113 1.21 -2.15 9.39
N GLY A 114 1.14 -0.88 9.80
CA GLY A 114 2.30 -0.04 10.01
C GLY A 114 3.05 -0.41 11.28
N ALA A 115 4.40 -0.42 11.22
CA ALA A 115 5.30 -0.53 12.36
C ALA A 115 6.62 0.17 12.07
N ILE A 116 7.16 0.88 13.07
CA ILE A 116 8.48 1.53 13.03
C ILE A 116 9.41 0.93 14.06
N THR A 117 8.91 0.66 15.27
CA THR A 117 9.71 0.20 16.40
C THR A 117 9.77 -1.31 16.47
N PRO A 118 10.85 -1.90 17.05
CA PRO A 118 10.91 -3.33 17.33
C PRO A 118 9.70 -3.86 18.13
N SER A 119 9.19 -3.10 19.10
CA SER A 119 8.02 -3.52 19.89
C SER A 119 6.75 -3.63 19.06
N GLU A 120 6.51 -2.70 18.13
CA GLU A 120 5.39 -2.77 17.20
C GLU A 120 5.53 -3.95 16.24
N MET A 121 6.74 -4.24 15.78
CA MET A 121 7.04 -5.40 14.94
C MET A 121 6.78 -6.71 15.67
N MET A 122 7.19 -6.82 16.94
CA MET A 122 6.90 -7.98 17.80
C MET A 122 5.39 -8.15 18.01
N ALA A 123 4.66 -7.08 18.28
CA ALA A 123 3.20 -7.13 18.42
C ALA A 123 2.51 -7.60 17.12
N ALA A 124 3.00 -7.18 15.95
CA ALA A 124 2.47 -7.67 14.68
C ALA A 124 2.78 -9.17 14.44
N LEU A 125 3.98 -9.63 14.84
CA LEU A 125 4.35 -11.04 14.77
C LEU A 125 3.47 -11.92 15.69
N GLU A 126 3.10 -11.44 16.88
CA GLU A 126 2.16 -12.15 17.77
C GLU A 126 0.77 -12.33 17.11
N GLU A 127 0.39 -11.43 16.21
CA GLU A 127 -0.82 -11.53 15.40
C GLU A 127 -0.66 -12.41 14.13
N GLY A 128 0.53 -12.97 13.91
CA GLY A 128 0.87 -13.78 12.74
C GLY A 128 1.06 -12.94 11.47
N LEU A 129 1.38 -11.64 11.62
CA LEU A 129 1.61 -10.71 10.52
C LEU A 129 3.11 -10.45 10.38
N ASP A 130 3.71 -10.98 9.33
CA ASP A 130 5.15 -10.91 9.05
C ASP A 130 5.49 -10.04 7.81
N PHE A 131 4.48 -9.35 7.25
CA PHE A 131 4.65 -8.35 6.21
C PHE A 131 4.04 -7.02 6.69
N LEU A 132 4.88 -6.00 6.83
CA LEU A 132 4.56 -4.76 7.52
C LEU A 132 4.79 -3.53 6.61
N LYS A 133 3.98 -2.51 6.78
CA LYS A 133 4.26 -1.18 6.26
C LYS A 133 5.28 -0.50 7.18
N PHE A 134 6.38 -0.01 6.61
CA PHE A 134 7.34 0.82 7.32
C PHE A 134 7.06 2.29 6.97
N PHE A 135 6.50 3.05 7.93
CA PHE A 135 5.99 4.41 7.68
C PHE A 135 6.11 5.32 8.91
N PRO A 136 6.56 6.58 8.73
CA PRO A 136 7.11 7.19 7.51
C PRO A 136 8.58 6.79 7.28
N ALA A 137 8.87 6.17 6.15
CA ALA A 137 10.12 5.44 5.94
C ALA A 137 11.39 6.30 6.03
N GLU A 138 11.45 7.41 5.30
CA GLU A 138 12.64 8.29 5.30
C GLU A 138 12.88 8.90 6.68
N GLN A 139 11.84 9.40 7.33
CA GLN A 139 11.94 10.04 8.64
C GLN A 139 12.28 9.05 9.76
N ALA A 140 11.98 7.76 9.56
CA ALA A 140 12.25 6.68 10.51
C ALA A 140 13.64 6.06 10.35
N GLY A 141 14.50 6.60 9.49
CA GLY A 141 15.88 6.15 9.30
C GLY A 141 16.15 5.44 7.97
N GLY A 142 15.16 5.39 7.09
CA GLY A 142 15.32 4.98 5.70
C GLY A 142 15.76 3.53 5.49
N ALA A 143 16.36 3.27 4.34
CA ALA A 143 16.85 1.96 3.96
C ALA A 143 17.92 1.42 4.92
N ALA A 144 18.73 2.30 5.52
CA ALA A 144 19.76 1.92 6.49
C ALA A 144 19.14 1.29 7.76
N PHE A 145 18.05 1.87 8.27
CA PHE A 145 17.34 1.32 9.42
C PHE A 145 16.72 -0.05 9.08
N LEU A 146 16.03 -0.18 7.94
CA LEU A 146 15.46 -1.47 7.50
C LEU A 146 16.52 -2.56 7.32
N LYS A 147 17.69 -2.21 6.82
CA LYS A 147 18.83 -3.13 6.71
C LYS A 147 19.26 -3.65 8.08
N SER A 148 19.27 -2.81 9.11
CA SER A 148 19.65 -3.19 10.48
C SER A 148 18.66 -4.19 11.12
N LEU A 149 17.40 -4.17 10.68
CA LEU A 149 16.36 -5.08 11.17
C LEU A 149 16.45 -6.49 10.59
N ALA A 150 17.16 -6.69 9.49
CA ALA A 150 17.23 -7.97 8.80
C ALA A 150 17.80 -9.11 9.67
N SER A 151 18.71 -8.80 10.59
CA SER A 151 19.29 -9.79 11.51
C SER A 151 18.33 -10.15 12.66
N PRO A 152 17.87 -9.20 13.48
CA PRO A 152 16.98 -9.51 14.61
C PRO A 152 15.58 -9.98 14.18
N PHE A 153 15.13 -9.63 12.96
CA PHE A 153 13.81 -9.96 12.43
C PHE A 153 13.90 -10.65 11.07
N ALA A 154 14.68 -11.74 11.00
CA ALA A 154 14.97 -12.45 9.75
C ALA A 154 13.74 -12.92 8.95
N GLY A 155 12.56 -13.04 9.60
CA GLY A 155 11.31 -13.44 8.94
C GLY A 155 10.42 -12.28 8.52
N LEU A 156 10.74 -11.03 8.92
CA LEU A 156 9.91 -9.87 8.57
C LEU A 156 10.21 -9.36 7.17
N ARG A 157 9.14 -8.95 6.50
CA ARG A 157 9.13 -8.30 5.19
C ARG A 157 8.49 -6.94 5.29
N PHE A 158 8.91 -6.02 4.42
CA PHE A 158 8.48 -4.63 4.53
C PHE A 158 7.99 -4.05 3.20
N CYS A 159 7.04 -3.09 3.32
CA CYS A 159 6.63 -2.14 2.31
C CYS A 159 6.94 -0.72 2.82
N PRO A 160 8.16 -0.19 2.61
CA PRO A 160 8.52 1.18 2.98
C PRO A 160 7.62 2.18 2.25
N THR A 161 7.11 3.15 3.01
CA THR A 161 6.21 4.19 2.50
C THR A 161 6.49 5.51 3.24
N GLY A 162 6.41 6.63 2.55
CA GLY A 162 6.65 7.96 3.11
C GLY A 162 8.07 8.47 2.85
N GLY A 163 8.17 9.48 1.99
CA GLY A 163 9.43 10.03 1.51
C GLY A 163 10.11 9.20 0.42
N VAL A 164 9.52 8.08 0.00
CA VAL A 164 10.02 7.28 -1.12
C VAL A 164 9.71 8.00 -2.44
N THR A 165 10.72 8.07 -3.31
CA THR A 165 10.70 8.76 -4.60
C THR A 165 11.44 7.93 -5.64
N THR A 166 11.43 8.35 -6.91
CA THR A 166 12.23 7.72 -7.96
C THR A 166 13.74 7.68 -7.68
N ARG A 167 14.24 8.57 -6.82
CA ARG A 167 15.68 8.67 -6.52
C ARG A 167 16.17 7.65 -5.50
N ASN A 168 15.30 7.25 -4.56
CA ASN A 168 15.67 6.37 -3.44
C ASN A 168 14.91 5.02 -3.43
N ALA A 169 13.94 4.84 -4.33
CA ALA A 169 13.18 3.58 -4.40
C ALA A 169 14.08 2.36 -4.62
N GLY A 170 15.13 2.50 -5.44
CA GLY A 170 16.12 1.44 -5.71
C GLY A 170 16.86 1.00 -4.45
N ASP A 171 17.19 1.94 -3.54
CA ASP A 171 17.89 1.62 -2.29
C ASP A 171 17.04 0.70 -1.39
N TYR A 172 15.73 0.95 -1.36
CA TYR A 172 14.79 0.10 -0.63
C TYR A 172 14.58 -1.24 -1.32
N LEU A 173 14.32 -1.24 -2.63
CA LEU A 173 14.01 -2.45 -3.39
C LEU A 173 15.20 -3.43 -3.46
N SER A 174 16.43 -2.95 -3.27
CA SER A 174 17.63 -3.80 -3.19
C SER A 174 17.76 -4.58 -1.87
N LEU A 175 16.97 -4.25 -0.85
CA LEU A 175 17.03 -4.92 0.44
C LEU A 175 16.26 -6.26 0.40
N PRO A 176 16.85 -7.37 0.92
CA PRO A 176 16.22 -8.69 0.86
C PRO A 176 14.94 -8.81 1.69
N ASN A 177 14.73 -7.91 2.64
CA ASN A 177 13.54 -7.85 3.48
C ASN A 177 12.49 -6.84 2.98
N VAL A 178 12.63 -6.29 1.75
CA VAL A 178 11.65 -5.39 1.13
C VAL A 178 11.00 -6.09 -0.06
N ILE A 179 9.67 -6.15 -0.07
CA ILE A 179 8.89 -6.75 -1.17
C ILE A 179 8.54 -5.72 -2.23
N CYS A 180 8.13 -4.53 -1.79
CA CYS A 180 7.69 -3.43 -2.63
C CYS A 180 7.81 -2.13 -1.84
N VAL A 181 7.60 -0.99 -2.50
CA VAL A 181 7.53 0.32 -1.83
C VAL A 181 6.17 0.97 -2.09
N GLY A 182 5.69 1.77 -1.12
CA GLY A 182 4.52 2.63 -1.33
C GLY A 182 4.96 4.02 -1.82
N GLY A 183 4.37 4.49 -2.92
CA GLY A 183 4.75 5.77 -3.51
C GLY A 183 3.60 6.58 -4.07
N SER A 184 3.62 7.89 -3.84
CA SER A 184 2.62 8.83 -4.39
C SER A 184 3.09 9.54 -5.66
N TRP A 185 4.37 9.47 -6.01
CA TRP A 185 4.94 10.17 -7.17
C TRP A 185 4.37 9.72 -8.51
N VAL A 186 3.77 8.53 -8.58
CA VAL A 186 3.13 7.98 -9.78
C VAL A 186 1.78 8.61 -10.11
N ALA A 187 1.23 9.37 -9.16
CA ALA A 187 -0.05 10.08 -9.32
C ALA A 187 0.06 11.48 -8.67
N PRO A 188 0.83 12.41 -9.27
CA PRO A 188 0.93 13.79 -8.76
C PRO A 188 -0.45 14.48 -8.76
N ASP A 189 -0.74 15.23 -7.70
CA ASP A 189 -2.04 15.88 -7.50
C ASP A 189 -2.44 16.80 -8.66
N ASP A 190 -1.48 17.51 -9.26
CA ASP A 190 -1.70 18.41 -10.39
C ASP A 190 -2.08 17.64 -11.66
N ALA A 191 -1.44 16.49 -11.92
CA ALA A 191 -1.78 15.63 -13.05
C ALA A 191 -3.16 15.00 -12.90
N VAL A 192 -3.52 14.56 -11.68
CA VAL A 192 -4.86 14.01 -11.38
C VAL A 192 -5.93 15.09 -11.59
N LYS A 193 -5.77 16.28 -11.00
CA LYS A 193 -6.70 17.41 -11.14
C LYS A 193 -6.86 17.89 -12.57
N ALA A 194 -5.81 17.77 -13.38
CA ALA A 194 -5.86 18.11 -14.81
C ALA A 194 -6.45 17.00 -15.69
N GLY A 195 -6.77 15.82 -15.13
CA GLY A 195 -7.19 14.65 -15.90
C GLY A 195 -6.11 14.13 -16.86
N ASN A 196 -4.82 14.38 -16.55
CA ASN A 196 -3.70 13.98 -17.41
C ASN A 196 -3.36 12.49 -17.21
N TRP A 197 -4.28 11.63 -17.60
CA TRP A 197 -4.17 10.18 -17.44
C TRP A 197 -3.01 9.58 -18.24
N ALA A 198 -2.64 10.19 -19.36
CA ALA A 198 -1.48 9.76 -20.15
C ALA A 198 -0.15 9.94 -19.39
N MET A 199 -0.01 11.05 -18.63
CA MET A 199 1.13 11.25 -17.75
C MET A 199 1.15 10.22 -16.61
N ILE A 200 0.00 9.96 -15.99
CA ILE A 200 -0.12 8.92 -14.94
C ILE A 200 0.30 7.55 -15.46
N GLU A 201 -0.21 7.14 -16.63
CA GLU A 201 0.17 5.86 -17.27
C GLU A 201 1.67 5.79 -17.56
N LYS A 202 2.30 6.89 -18.01
CA LYS A 202 3.74 6.96 -18.22
C LYS A 202 4.52 6.78 -16.91
N LEU A 203 4.16 7.52 -15.86
CA LEU A 203 4.81 7.43 -14.54
C LEU A 203 4.66 6.03 -13.93
N ALA A 204 3.49 5.41 -14.10
CA ALA A 204 3.24 4.04 -13.66
C ALA A 204 4.14 3.05 -14.39
N ARG A 205 4.31 3.19 -15.72
CA ARG A 205 5.19 2.33 -16.52
C ARG A 205 6.65 2.45 -16.10
N GLU A 206 7.12 3.65 -15.84
CA GLU A 206 8.47 3.90 -15.33
C GLU A 206 8.67 3.27 -13.94
N ALA A 207 7.68 3.37 -13.07
CA ALA A 207 7.74 2.77 -11.73
C ALA A 207 7.64 1.24 -11.77
N ALA A 208 6.82 0.67 -12.66
CA ALA A 208 6.71 -0.77 -12.84
C ALA A 208 8.03 -1.41 -13.35
N ALA A 209 8.83 -0.65 -14.09
CA ALA A 209 10.13 -1.11 -14.58
C ALA A 209 11.20 -1.23 -13.48
N LEU A 210 10.99 -0.68 -12.27
CA LEU A 210 11.93 -0.81 -11.14
C LEU A 210 12.09 -2.26 -10.64
N ALA A 211 11.16 -3.16 -10.95
CA ALA A 211 11.26 -4.58 -10.59
C ALA A 211 12.24 -5.39 -11.44
N SER A 212 12.71 -4.83 -12.55
CA SER A 212 13.52 -5.52 -13.57
C SER A 212 15.02 -5.27 -13.44
N SER A 213 15.47 -4.63 -12.37
CA SER A 213 16.90 -4.26 -12.16
C SER A 213 17.63 -5.24 -11.26
#